data_28ded94d329be75e4e1a87b51759e3a1
#
_entry.id   28ded94d329be75e4e1a87b51759e3a1
#
_cell.length_a   1.000
_cell.length_b   1.000
_cell.length_c   1.000
_cell.angle_alpha   90.00
_cell.angle_beta   90.00
_cell.angle_gamma   90.00
#
_symmetry.space_group_name_H-M   'P 1'
#
loop_
_entity.id
_entity.type
_entity.pdbx_description
1 polymer ?
#
loop_
_entity_poly.entity_id
_entity_poly.type
_entity_poly.pdbx_seq_one_letter_code
_entity_poly.pdbx_strand_id
1 'polypeptide(L)'
;MQTLKRLTTEYIDSEDRLRLSAETEDDAIAILWLTQRLLARLLVPVFAWLERQEGALPRAAVLQHFAQEAAAASLKPQLPVRGIGQTTNWLITSIDVSSDAEAVHLVFRGPAEQDTKLSLATHPLRQWLSI
;
A
#
# COMPACT_ATOMS: atom_id res chain seq x y z
N MET A 1 -13.29 -0.56 12.08
CA MET A 1 -12.39 -0.47 10.90
C MET A 1 -11.57 -1.75 10.80
N GLN A 2 -11.56 -2.37 9.63
CA GLN A 2 -10.77 -3.57 9.39
C GLN A 2 -9.32 -3.20 9.14
N THR A 3 -8.41 -4.06 9.59
CA THR A 3 -6.97 -3.91 9.34
C THR A 3 -6.53 -4.97 8.34
N LEU A 4 -5.79 -4.55 7.32
CA LEU A 4 -5.28 -5.44 6.28
C LEU A 4 -3.98 -6.10 6.76
N LYS A 5 -3.85 -7.40 6.54
CA LYS A 5 -2.64 -8.13 6.90
C LYS A 5 -1.83 -8.59 5.69
N ARG A 6 -2.46 -8.78 4.53
CA ARG A 6 -1.79 -9.21 3.30
C ARG A 6 -2.47 -8.59 2.09
N LEU A 7 -1.67 -8.26 1.10
CA LEU A 7 -2.13 -7.49 -0.06
C LEU A 7 -1.48 -8.01 -1.34
N THR A 8 -2.30 -8.24 -2.35
CA THR A 8 -1.85 -8.51 -3.72
C THR A 8 -2.28 -7.36 -4.61
N THR A 9 -1.33 -6.76 -5.32
CA THR A 9 -1.55 -5.60 -6.17
C THR A 9 -1.43 -5.98 -7.63
N GLU A 10 -2.44 -5.62 -8.44
CA GLU A 10 -2.45 -5.84 -9.88
C GLU A 10 -2.92 -4.59 -10.61
N TYR A 11 -2.26 -4.26 -11.71
CA TYR A 11 -2.73 -3.21 -12.60
C TYR A 11 -3.69 -3.82 -13.61
N ILE A 12 -4.89 -3.27 -13.69
CA ILE A 12 -5.93 -3.73 -14.63
C ILE A 12 -6.01 -2.74 -15.79
N ASP A 13 -5.39 -3.11 -16.89
CA ASP A 13 -5.18 -2.26 -18.06
C ASP A 13 -6.50 -1.73 -18.64
N SER A 14 -7.49 -2.59 -18.75
CA SER A 14 -8.79 -2.24 -19.32
C SER A 14 -9.57 -1.19 -18.53
N GLU A 15 -9.25 -1.01 -17.25
CA GLU A 15 -9.92 -0.07 -16.38
C GLU A 15 -9.02 1.07 -15.92
N ASP A 16 -7.74 1.01 -16.26
CA ASP A 16 -6.73 1.98 -15.83
C ASP A 16 -6.72 2.16 -14.30
N ARG A 17 -6.82 1.07 -13.57
CA ARG A 17 -6.90 1.03 -12.11
C ARG A 17 -6.03 -0.08 -11.56
N LEU A 18 -5.63 0.11 -10.30
CA LEU A 18 -4.99 -0.95 -9.51
C LEU A 18 -6.07 -1.70 -8.74
N ARG A 19 -5.98 -3.02 -8.76
CA ARG A 19 -6.81 -3.87 -7.92
C ARG A 19 -5.96 -4.34 -6.74
N LEU A 20 -6.40 -3.99 -5.54
CA LEU A 20 -5.78 -4.41 -4.31
C LEU A 20 -6.63 -5.52 -3.72
N SER A 21 -6.15 -6.76 -3.83
CA SER A 21 -6.82 -7.91 -3.23
C SER A 21 -6.20 -8.14 -1.86
N ALA A 22 -6.96 -7.92 -0.81
CA ALA A 22 -6.45 -7.87 0.55
C ALA A 22 -7.11 -8.90 1.44
N GLU A 23 -6.32 -9.45 2.35
CA GLU A 23 -6.80 -10.29 3.43
C GLU A 23 -6.77 -9.48 4.72
N THR A 24 -7.90 -9.44 5.43
CA THR A 24 -8.00 -8.74 6.70
C THR A 24 -7.53 -9.63 7.85
N GLU A 25 -7.32 -9.04 9.03
CA GLU A 25 -6.95 -9.80 10.23
C GLU A 25 -8.05 -10.78 10.66
N ASP A 26 -9.30 -10.54 10.23
CA ASP A 26 -10.44 -11.43 10.50
C ASP A 26 -10.58 -12.55 9.45
N ASP A 27 -9.59 -12.74 8.58
CA ASP A 27 -9.61 -13.69 7.47
C ASP A 27 -10.69 -13.41 6.41
N ALA A 28 -11.23 -12.21 6.38
CA ALA A 28 -12.12 -11.76 5.31
C ALA A 28 -11.30 -11.24 4.13
N ILE A 29 -11.92 -11.19 2.96
CA ILE A 29 -11.30 -10.68 1.74
C ILE A 29 -11.91 -9.34 1.37
N ALA A 30 -11.06 -8.37 1.06
CA ALA A 30 -11.49 -7.07 0.55
C ALA A 30 -10.81 -6.82 -0.79
N ILE A 31 -11.60 -6.48 -1.81
CA ILE A 31 -11.07 -6.05 -3.10
C ILE A 31 -11.29 -4.56 -3.21
N LEU A 32 -10.19 -3.82 -3.26
CA LEU A 32 -10.19 -2.37 -3.30
C LEU A 32 -9.68 -1.92 -4.66
N TRP A 33 -10.37 -0.97 -5.25
CA TRP A 33 -9.97 -0.39 -6.54
C TRP A 33 -9.36 0.98 -6.31
N LEU A 34 -8.14 1.17 -6.82
CA LEU A 34 -7.37 2.40 -6.64
C LEU A 34 -7.12 3.02 -8.02
N THR A 35 -7.61 4.24 -8.21
CA THR A 35 -7.37 4.98 -9.45
C THR A 35 -5.93 5.50 -9.51
N GLN A 36 -5.41 5.71 -10.71
CA GLN A 36 -4.08 6.29 -10.88
C GLN A 36 -3.98 7.70 -10.26
N ARG A 37 -5.06 8.46 -10.32
CA ARG A 37 -5.10 9.79 -9.71
C ARG A 37 -4.86 9.75 -8.21
N LEU A 38 -5.53 8.82 -7.50
CA LEU A 38 -5.35 8.67 -6.06
C LEU A 38 -3.97 8.10 -5.75
N LEU A 39 -3.48 7.17 -6.56
CA LEU A 39 -2.13 6.63 -6.40
C LEU A 39 -1.08 7.75 -6.48
N ALA A 40 -1.18 8.63 -7.47
CA ALA A 40 -0.25 9.75 -7.61
C ALA A 40 -0.28 10.66 -6.39
N ARG A 41 -1.46 10.93 -5.84
CA ARG A 41 -1.60 11.75 -4.63
C ARG A 41 -1.05 11.04 -3.38
N LEU A 42 -1.25 9.73 -3.30
CA LEU A 42 -0.74 8.91 -2.19
C LEU A 42 0.79 8.90 -2.16
N LEU A 43 1.42 8.80 -3.31
CA LEU A 43 2.88 8.67 -3.40
C LEU A 43 3.63 9.88 -2.84
N VAL A 44 3.05 11.07 -2.92
CA VAL A 44 3.71 12.30 -2.43
C VAL A 44 4.04 12.21 -0.93
N PRO A 45 3.08 12.02 -0.02
CA PRO A 45 3.39 11.91 1.40
C PRO A 45 4.17 10.65 1.76
N VAL A 46 3.97 9.57 1.03
CA VAL A 46 4.68 8.30 1.27
C VAL A 46 6.17 8.46 0.97
N PHE A 47 6.54 9.03 -0.17
CA PHE A 47 7.94 9.28 -0.50
C PHE A 47 8.56 10.32 0.44
N ALA A 48 7.82 11.34 0.84
CA ALA A 48 8.31 12.32 1.81
C ALA A 48 8.66 11.65 3.15
N TRP A 49 7.84 10.73 3.61
CA TRP A 49 8.12 9.97 4.84
C TRP A 49 9.35 9.09 4.68
N LEU A 50 9.49 8.38 3.54
CA LEU A 50 10.66 7.53 3.27
C LEU A 50 11.95 8.35 3.26
N GLU A 51 11.94 9.54 2.67
CA GLU A 51 13.11 10.44 2.68
C GLU A 51 13.48 10.85 4.10
N ARG A 52 12.52 11.11 4.95
CA ARG A 52 12.79 11.44 6.36
C ARG A 52 13.42 10.27 7.12
N GLN A 53 13.08 9.03 6.77
CA GLN A 53 13.70 7.85 7.39
C GLN A 53 15.18 7.74 7.08
N GLU A 54 15.58 8.15 5.86
CA GLU A 54 16.98 8.13 5.45
C GLU A 54 17.75 9.39 5.88
N GLY A 55 17.04 10.36 6.45
CA GLY A 55 17.62 11.62 6.89
C GLY A 55 17.76 12.65 5.75
N ALA A 56 18.09 13.88 6.12
CA ALA A 56 18.20 15.02 5.19
C ALA A 56 19.63 15.20 4.67
N LEU A 57 20.36 14.12 4.35
CA LEU A 57 21.71 14.16 3.86
C LEU A 57 21.74 14.33 2.34
N PRO A 58 22.80 14.95 1.75
CA PRO A 58 22.89 15.12 0.31
C PRO A 58 22.84 13.82 -0.50
N ARG A 59 23.18 12.69 0.12
CA ARG A 59 23.13 11.38 -0.52
C ARG A 59 21.86 10.60 -0.20
N ALA A 60 20.83 11.25 0.30
CA ALA A 60 19.56 10.58 0.63
C ALA A 60 18.96 9.85 -0.56
N ALA A 61 19.03 10.43 -1.76
CA ALA A 61 18.52 9.78 -2.98
C ALA A 61 19.26 8.47 -3.29
N VAL A 62 20.58 8.41 -3.06
CA VAL A 62 21.37 7.19 -3.26
C VAL A 62 20.97 6.14 -2.22
N LEU A 63 20.82 6.53 -0.96
CA LEU A 63 20.38 5.63 0.10
C LEU A 63 18.98 5.10 -0.18
N GLN A 64 18.06 5.93 -0.67
CA GLN A 64 16.73 5.51 -1.07
C GLN A 64 16.79 4.45 -2.17
N HIS A 65 17.64 4.66 -3.18
CA HIS A 65 17.81 3.71 -4.27
C HIS A 65 18.32 2.35 -3.77
N PHE A 66 19.36 2.33 -2.93
CA PHE A 66 19.87 1.10 -2.36
C PHE A 66 18.85 0.40 -1.46
N ALA A 67 18.15 1.15 -0.64
CA ALA A 67 17.10 0.59 0.23
C ALA A 67 15.96 -0.03 -0.59
N GLN A 68 15.58 0.61 -1.69
CA GLN A 68 14.53 0.10 -2.58
C GLN A 68 14.99 -1.19 -3.28
N GLU A 69 16.22 -1.23 -3.76
CA GLU A 69 16.79 -2.43 -4.36
C GLU A 69 16.86 -3.58 -3.34
N ALA A 70 17.30 -3.29 -2.11
CA ALA A 70 17.37 -4.30 -1.07
C ALA A 70 15.99 -4.85 -0.72
N ALA A 71 14.98 -4.00 -0.63
CA ALA A 71 13.61 -4.42 -0.36
C ALA A 71 13.05 -5.29 -1.49
N ALA A 72 13.26 -4.89 -2.74
CA ALA A 72 12.84 -5.66 -3.90
C ALA A 72 13.55 -7.01 -3.97
N ALA A 73 14.87 -7.03 -3.70
CA ALA A 73 15.66 -8.27 -3.72
C ALA A 73 15.25 -9.26 -2.64
N SER A 74 14.74 -8.78 -1.51
CA SER A 74 14.26 -9.63 -0.41
C SER A 74 12.79 -10.01 -0.52
N LEU A 75 12.10 -9.53 -1.56
CA LEU A 75 10.69 -9.85 -1.79
C LEU A 75 10.54 -11.35 -2.06
N LYS A 76 9.77 -12.00 -1.20
CA LYS A 76 9.51 -13.43 -1.34
C LYS A 76 8.19 -13.65 -2.05
N PRO A 77 8.12 -14.61 -2.98
CA PRO A 77 6.85 -14.97 -3.60
C PRO A 77 5.86 -15.40 -2.51
N GLN A 78 4.68 -14.83 -2.54
CA GLN A 78 3.57 -15.22 -1.67
C GLN A 78 2.42 -15.67 -2.54
N LEU A 79 1.59 -16.57 -2.01
CA LEU A 79 0.37 -16.95 -2.70
C LEU A 79 -0.52 -15.71 -2.85
N PRO A 80 -1.04 -15.45 -4.05
CA PRO A 80 -1.96 -14.34 -4.24
C PRO A 80 -3.18 -14.46 -3.33
N VAL A 81 -3.68 -13.33 -2.86
CA VAL A 81 -4.96 -13.29 -2.15
C VAL A 81 -6.06 -13.63 -3.16
N ARG A 82 -6.87 -14.62 -2.83
CA ARG A 82 -7.97 -15.08 -3.70
C ARG A 82 -9.29 -14.68 -3.09
N GLY A 83 -10.22 -14.24 -3.93
CA GLY A 83 -11.56 -13.84 -3.52
C GLY A 83 -12.45 -15.04 -3.19
N ILE A 84 -12.09 -15.83 -2.18
CA ILE A 84 -12.87 -16.98 -1.71
C ILE A 84 -13.49 -16.62 -0.36
N GLY A 85 -14.78 -16.88 -0.20
CA GLY A 85 -15.51 -16.57 1.03
C GLY A 85 -16.20 -15.21 0.97
N GLN A 86 -16.40 -14.60 2.14
CA GLN A 86 -17.00 -13.26 2.20
C GLN A 86 -16.05 -12.22 1.65
N THR A 87 -16.44 -11.61 0.53
CA THR A 87 -15.62 -10.62 -0.17
C THR A 87 -16.36 -9.30 -0.25
N THR A 88 -15.71 -8.22 0.17
CA THR A 88 -16.17 -6.87 -0.11
C THR A 88 -15.43 -6.34 -1.33
N ASN A 89 -16.10 -5.50 -2.11
CA ASN A 89 -15.52 -4.94 -3.35
C ASN A 89 -15.99 -3.49 -3.47
N TRP A 90 -15.06 -2.54 -3.44
CA TRP A 90 -15.43 -1.13 -3.54
C TRP A 90 -14.27 -0.28 -4.06
N LEU A 91 -14.65 0.87 -4.63
CA LEU A 91 -13.71 1.86 -5.14
C LEU A 91 -13.23 2.76 -4.02
N ILE A 92 -11.92 2.91 -3.89
CA ILE A 92 -11.34 3.87 -2.95
C ILE A 92 -11.63 5.28 -3.47
N THR A 93 -12.27 6.10 -2.66
CA THR A 93 -12.61 7.49 -3.01
C THR A 93 -11.70 8.51 -2.34
N SER A 94 -11.09 8.14 -1.21
CA SER A 94 -10.12 8.98 -0.52
C SER A 94 -9.18 8.12 0.31
N ILE A 95 -8.01 8.67 0.62
CA ILE A 95 -6.99 8.00 1.43
C ILE A 95 -6.49 9.00 2.46
N ASP A 96 -6.56 8.63 3.73
CA ASP A 96 -5.93 9.38 4.81
C ASP A 96 -4.55 8.79 5.07
N VAL A 97 -3.53 9.62 5.02
CA VAL A 97 -2.15 9.22 5.26
C VAL A 97 -1.68 9.85 6.56
N SER A 98 -1.20 9.02 7.47
CA SER A 98 -0.55 9.46 8.69
C SER A 98 0.72 8.63 8.91
N SER A 99 1.58 9.07 9.78
CA SER A 99 2.83 8.35 10.02
C SER A 99 3.36 8.64 11.41
N ASP A 100 4.17 7.72 11.90
CA ASP A 100 4.98 7.90 13.09
C ASP A 100 6.44 7.56 12.75
N ALA A 101 7.30 7.40 13.76
CA ALA A 101 8.71 7.10 13.54
C ALA A 101 8.94 5.71 12.92
N GLU A 102 7.98 4.81 13.03
CA GLU A 102 8.13 3.40 12.66
C GLU A 102 7.39 2.99 11.41
N ALA A 103 6.25 3.63 11.11
CA ALA A 103 5.37 3.17 10.03
C ALA A 103 4.56 4.29 9.42
N VAL A 104 4.11 4.04 8.18
CA VAL A 104 3.08 4.82 7.51
C VAL A 104 1.75 4.10 7.71
N HIS A 105 0.71 4.85 8.00
CA HIS A 105 -0.64 4.34 8.20
C HIS A 105 -1.54 4.92 7.12
N LEU A 106 -2.17 4.04 6.36
CA LEU A 106 -3.09 4.39 5.29
C LEU A 106 -4.49 3.98 5.68
N VAL A 107 -5.45 4.90 5.58
CA VAL A 107 -6.87 4.58 5.73
C VAL A 107 -7.51 4.78 4.37
N PHE A 108 -7.94 3.69 3.76
CA PHE A 108 -8.66 3.72 2.49
C PHE A 108 -10.15 3.88 2.79
N ARG A 109 -10.77 4.89 2.19
CA ARG A 109 -12.19 5.16 2.38
C ARG A 109 -12.93 5.03 1.07
N GLY A 110 -14.12 4.45 1.14
CA GLY A 110 -14.98 4.25 -0.02
C GLY A 110 -16.36 4.84 0.18
N PRO A 111 -17.28 4.59 -0.76
CA PRO A 111 -18.67 4.98 -0.60
C PRO A 111 -19.33 4.22 0.54
N ALA A 112 -20.47 4.71 1.04
CA ALA A 112 -21.25 4.05 2.10
C ALA A 112 -20.45 3.82 3.39
N GLU A 113 -19.60 4.76 3.78
CA GLU A 113 -18.78 4.72 4.99
C GLU A 113 -17.83 3.52 5.08
N GLN A 114 -17.50 2.89 3.96
CA GLN A 114 -16.51 1.82 3.92
C GLN A 114 -15.13 2.38 4.23
N ASP A 115 -14.40 1.69 5.11
CA ASP A 115 -13.02 2.04 5.42
C ASP A 115 -12.19 0.82 5.77
N THR A 116 -10.88 0.92 5.58
CA THR A 116 -9.94 -0.12 5.99
C THR A 116 -8.57 0.49 6.19
N LYS A 117 -7.77 -0.13 7.04
CA LYS A 117 -6.46 0.39 7.44
C LYS A 117 -5.34 -0.55 6.99
N LEU A 118 -4.26 0.04 6.47
CA LEU A 118 -3.02 -0.65 6.16
C LEU A 118 -1.87 0.10 6.82
N SER A 119 -1.05 -0.60 7.59
CA SER A 119 0.13 -0.01 8.23
C SER A 119 1.38 -0.71 7.70
N LEU A 120 2.36 0.06 7.25
CA LEU A 120 3.58 -0.46 6.65
C LEU A 120 4.80 0.21 7.25
N ALA A 121 5.71 -0.60 7.81
CA ALA A 121 7.05 -0.16 8.18
C ALA A 121 7.88 0.08 6.89
N THR A 122 9.08 0.64 7.05
CA THR A 122 9.92 1.04 5.91
C THR A 122 10.15 -0.08 4.91
N HIS A 123 10.56 -1.26 5.36
CA HIS A 123 10.90 -2.36 4.47
C HIS A 123 9.68 -2.93 3.73
N PRO A 124 8.57 -3.29 4.40
CA PRO A 124 7.35 -3.72 3.71
C PRO A 124 6.80 -2.65 2.75
N LEU A 125 6.89 -1.37 3.10
CA LEU A 125 6.44 -0.30 2.23
C LEU A 125 7.25 -0.25 0.94
N ARG A 126 8.59 -0.39 1.02
CA ARG A 126 9.46 -0.43 -0.15
C ARG A 126 9.18 -1.66 -1.01
N GLN A 127 8.88 -2.79 -0.40
CA GLN A 127 8.49 -4.00 -1.13
C GLN A 127 7.19 -3.78 -1.90
N TRP A 128 6.21 -3.15 -1.28
CA TRP A 128 4.95 -2.83 -1.95
C TRP A 128 5.16 -1.87 -3.13
N LEU A 129 5.98 -0.83 -2.95
CA LEU A 129 6.26 0.15 -3.98
C LEU A 129 7.07 -0.42 -5.16
N SER A 130 7.70 -1.58 -5.00
CA SER A 130 8.48 -2.24 -6.05
C SER A 130 7.64 -3.13 -6.98
N ILE A 131 6.37 -3.29 -6.68
CA ILE A 131 5.46 -4.13 -7.48
C ILE A 131 4.94 -3.40 -8.71
#